data_3575ea0a3cf4e3d61aa9cf974895cf9f
#
_entry.id   3575ea0a3cf4e3d61aa9cf974895cf9f
#
_cell.length_a   1.000
_cell.length_b   1.000
_cell.length_c   1.000
_cell.angle_alpha   90.00
_cell.angle_beta   90.00
_cell.angle_gamma   90.00
#
_symmetry.space_group_name_H-M   'P 1'
#
loop_
_entity.id
_entity.type
_entity.pdbx_description
1 polymer ?
#
loop_
_entity_poly.entity_id
_entity_poly.type
_entity_poly.pdbx_seq_one_letter_code
_entity_poly.pdbx_strand_id
1 'polypeptide(L)'
;LLGAVRHQGFIPWDDDIDICLKREDYNQLIQILPQELPYGMVMTGMYAKTRRLQEVAEVPQLRVMADETLINFNDYMKWFHGFPYQRIGLDIFPLDYIPRDQECAEVQKTLFQQGIELIINWHGLKQTGKLEECLSMFGTTCNMQLLLDENTKNKVWKLTDALASLCHSEEADYLTNYTFWMDREHYIMKKEWYNEAVMLPFENIEIAVPVGYKEALKAQFGDYMVPIQGAGDHEYPFYGHMEGELKKQICAVGFKGSVEEFCQAVSSGKLKV
;
A
#
# COMPACT_ATOMS: atom_id res chain seq x y z
N LEU A 1 -11.39 -8.73 -1.23
CA LEU A 1 -11.96 -10.08 -1.08
C LEU A 1 -13.26 -10.07 -0.24
N LEU A 2 -13.27 -9.49 0.96
CA LEU A 2 -14.43 -9.48 1.86
C LEU A 2 -15.66 -8.81 1.22
N GLY A 3 -15.48 -7.68 0.54
CA GLY A 3 -16.55 -6.98 -0.16
C GLY A 3 -17.21 -7.89 -1.22
N ALA A 4 -16.42 -8.54 -2.07
CA ALA A 4 -16.92 -9.46 -3.08
C ALA A 4 -17.77 -10.59 -2.49
N VAL A 5 -17.29 -11.23 -1.41
CA VAL A 5 -17.95 -12.40 -0.82
C VAL A 5 -19.21 -12.02 -0.03
N ARG A 6 -19.18 -10.95 0.75
CA ARG A 6 -20.25 -10.57 1.64
C ARG A 6 -21.29 -9.63 1.03
N HIS A 7 -20.83 -8.69 0.21
CA HIS A 7 -21.66 -7.62 -0.35
C HIS A 7 -21.85 -7.72 -1.86
N GLN A 8 -21.09 -8.58 -2.55
CA GLN A 8 -21.00 -8.63 -4.02
C GLN A 8 -20.60 -7.28 -4.64
N GLY A 9 -19.83 -6.50 -3.89
CA GLY A 9 -19.43 -5.14 -4.21
C GLY A 9 -18.62 -4.50 -3.09
N PHE A 10 -18.59 -3.18 -3.05
CA PHE A 10 -17.94 -2.44 -1.98
C PHE A 10 -18.62 -2.67 -0.63
N ILE A 11 -17.84 -2.69 0.42
CA ILE A 11 -18.34 -2.61 1.78
C ILE A 11 -18.84 -1.17 1.98
N PRO A 12 -20.09 -0.92 2.47
CA PRO A 12 -20.70 0.43 2.47
C PRO A 12 -19.95 1.53 3.23
N TRP A 13 -19.00 1.16 4.08
CA TRP A 13 -18.20 2.08 4.89
C TRP A 13 -16.70 1.94 4.62
N ASP A 14 -16.32 1.31 3.51
CA ASP A 14 -14.95 1.10 3.07
C ASP A 14 -14.70 1.95 1.81
N ASP A 15 -13.58 2.61 1.73
CA ASP A 15 -13.30 3.64 0.73
C ASP A 15 -12.07 3.36 -0.14
N ASP A 16 -11.48 2.16 0.00
CA ASP A 16 -10.33 1.71 -0.77
C ASP A 16 -10.53 0.35 -1.46
N ILE A 17 -9.62 -0.02 -2.32
CA ILE A 17 -9.56 -1.33 -2.96
C ILE A 17 -8.18 -1.90 -2.81
N ASP A 18 -8.11 -3.00 -2.05
CA ASP A 18 -6.91 -3.80 -1.92
C ASP A 18 -7.04 -5.11 -2.68
N ILE A 19 -6.04 -5.42 -3.49
CA ILE A 19 -5.89 -6.73 -4.10
C ILE A 19 -4.57 -7.37 -3.71
N CYS A 20 -4.59 -8.70 -3.60
CA CYS A 20 -3.41 -9.49 -3.31
C CYS A 20 -3.12 -10.44 -4.45
N LEU A 21 -1.87 -10.56 -4.84
CA LEU A 21 -1.39 -11.50 -5.86
C LEU A 21 -0.30 -12.39 -5.27
N LYS A 22 -0.25 -13.65 -5.66
CA LYS A 22 0.91 -14.49 -5.37
C LYS A 22 2.17 -13.85 -5.94
N ARG A 23 3.31 -14.08 -5.29
CA ARG A 23 4.58 -13.42 -5.64
C ARG A 23 4.93 -13.52 -7.13
N GLU A 24 4.69 -14.66 -7.75
CA GLU A 24 4.99 -14.88 -9.16
C GLU A 24 4.14 -13.96 -10.06
N ASP A 25 2.85 -13.89 -9.80
CA ASP A 25 1.91 -13.03 -10.55
C ASP A 25 2.19 -11.55 -10.28
N TYR A 26 2.53 -11.19 -9.04
CA TYR A 26 2.93 -9.84 -8.67
C TYR A 26 4.20 -9.39 -9.44
N ASN A 27 5.21 -10.26 -9.52
CA ASN A 27 6.43 -9.98 -10.27
C ASN A 27 6.18 -9.83 -11.77
N GLN A 28 5.27 -10.62 -12.35
CA GLN A 28 4.86 -10.46 -13.74
C GLN A 28 4.12 -9.13 -13.94
N LEU A 29 3.20 -8.79 -13.04
CA LEU A 29 2.44 -7.56 -13.11
C LEU A 29 3.35 -6.32 -13.10
N ILE A 30 4.38 -6.28 -12.26
CA ILE A 30 5.36 -5.19 -12.23
C ILE A 30 5.98 -4.95 -13.62
N GLN A 31 6.22 -6.00 -14.40
CA GLN A 31 6.85 -5.89 -15.71
C GLN A 31 5.90 -5.40 -16.80
N ILE A 32 4.66 -5.87 -16.78
CA ILE A 32 3.67 -5.59 -17.85
C ILE A 32 2.88 -4.31 -17.59
N LEU A 33 2.55 -4.02 -16.34
CA LEU A 33 1.65 -2.94 -15.95
C LEU A 33 2.02 -1.56 -16.52
N PRO A 34 3.30 -1.14 -16.53
CA PRO A 34 3.67 0.17 -17.07
C PRO A 34 3.42 0.34 -18.58
N GLN A 35 3.13 -0.75 -19.29
CA GLN A 35 2.87 -0.75 -20.73
C GLN A 35 1.39 -0.93 -21.06
N GLU A 36 0.65 -1.57 -20.14
CA GLU A 36 -0.75 -1.95 -20.33
C GLU A 36 -1.74 -1.01 -19.62
N LEU A 37 -1.24 -0.08 -18.78
CA LEU A 37 -2.12 0.87 -18.09
C LEU A 37 -2.89 1.73 -19.09
N PRO A 38 -4.21 1.89 -18.90
CA PRO A 38 -5.01 2.82 -19.66
C PRO A 38 -4.49 4.26 -19.56
N TYR A 39 -4.81 5.07 -20.56
CA TYR A 39 -4.52 6.51 -20.51
C TYR A 39 -5.13 7.14 -19.25
N GLY A 40 -4.34 7.95 -18.57
CA GLY A 40 -4.74 8.59 -17.32
C GLY A 40 -4.52 7.74 -16.07
N MET A 41 -3.91 6.56 -16.20
CA MET A 41 -3.51 5.73 -15.06
C MET A 41 -1.99 5.63 -14.98
N VAL A 42 -1.46 5.63 -13.76
CA VAL A 42 -0.02 5.52 -13.49
C VAL A 42 0.27 4.48 -12.42
N MET A 43 1.40 3.81 -12.56
CA MET A 43 1.94 2.94 -11.54
C MET A 43 2.81 3.76 -10.58
N THR A 44 2.55 3.67 -9.28
CA THR A 44 3.35 4.26 -8.21
C THR A 44 3.96 3.18 -7.31
N GLY A 45 4.89 3.57 -6.45
CA GLY A 45 5.61 2.65 -5.57
C GLY A 45 7.03 2.38 -6.05
N MET A 46 7.74 1.50 -5.35
CA MET A 46 9.19 1.30 -5.52
C MET A 46 9.64 0.89 -6.93
N TYR A 47 8.74 0.30 -7.73
CA TYR A 47 9.02 -0.13 -9.11
C TYR A 47 8.59 0.88 -10.17
N ALA A 48 8.05 2.03 -9.78
CA ALA A 48 7.68 3.08 -10.72
C ALA A 48 8.88 3.64 -11.48
N LYS A 49 8.63 4.16 -12.69
CA LYS A 49 9.70 4.62 -13.61
C LYS A 49 10.42 5.88 -13.15
N THR A 50 9.74 6.75 -12.42
CA THR A 50 10.31 8.03 -11.99
C THR A 50 10.40 8.11 -10.48
N ARG A 51 11.41 8.85 -9.98
CA ARG A 51 11.62 9.07 -8.55
C ARG A 51 10.37 9.63 -7.88
N ARG A 52 9.70 10.61 -8.49
CA ARG A 52 8.46 11.20 -7.97
C ARG A 52 7.39 10.14 -7.70
N LEU A 53 7.20 9.19 -8.62
CA LEU A 53 6.24 8.11 -8.47
C LEU A 53 6.70 7.02 -7.49
N GLN A 54 8.01 6.88 -7.26
CA GLN A 54 8.58 5.96 -6.28
C GLN A 54 8.42 6.46 -4.85
N GLU A 55 8.51 7.76 -4.62
CA GLU A 55 8.46 8.38 -3.30
C GLU A 55 7.06 8.44 -2.69
N VAL A 56 6.01 8.11 -3.46
CA VAL A 56 4.62 8.08 -3.00
C VAL A 56 4.33 6.89 -2.07
N ALA A 57 5.08 5.81 -2.18
CA ALA A 57 4.85 4.61 -1.39
C ALA A 57 5.33 4.76 0.07
N GLU A 58 4.43 4.51 1.01
CA GLU A 58 4.72 4.47 2.44
C GLU A 58 5.00 3.05 2.95
N VAL A 59 4.60 2.04 2.20
CA VAL A 59 4.80 0.60 2.46
C VAL A 59 5.26 -0.12 1.19
N PRO A 60 5.86 -1.32 1.27
CA PRO A 60 6.31 -2.08 0.10
C PRO A 60 5.11 -2.67 -0.66
N GLN A 61 4.45 -1.83 -1.41
CA GLN A 61 3.31 -2.19 -2.25
C GLN A 61 3.42 -1.52 -3.61
N LEU A 62 2.65 -2.04 -4.54
CA LEU A 62 2.40 -1.45 -5.84
C LEU A 62 1.04 -0.75 -5.80
N ARG A 63 0.94 0.43 -6.42
CA ARG A 63 -0.34 1.11 -6.58
C ARG A 63 -0.57 1.46 -8.04
N VAL A 64 -1.81 1.32 -8.48
CA VAL A 64 -2.29 1.90 -9.74
C VAL A 64 -3.20 3.05 -9.39
N MET A 65 -2.89 4.22 -9.90
CA MET A 65 -3.58 5.45 -9.52
C MET A 65 -4.01 6.24 -10.75
N ALA A 66 -5.12 6.95 -10.61
CA ALA A 66 -5.55 7.91 -11.62
C ALA A 66 -4.67 9.15 -11.59
N ASP A 67 -4.26 9.65 -12.75
CA ASP A 67 -3.53 10.91 -12.89
C ASP A 67 -4.46 12.10 -13.17
N GLU A 68 -3.86 13.27 -13.31
CA GLU A 68 -4.58 14.53 -13.54
C GLU A 68 -5.36 14.57 -14.85
N THR A 69 -5.09 13.67 -15.80
CA THR A 69 -5.80 13.63 -17.09
C THR A 69 -7.11 12.87 -16.97
N LEU A 70 -7.21 11.91 -16.04
CA LEU A 70 -8.41 11.11 -15.83
C LEU A 70 -9.33 11.75 -14.79
N ILE A 71 -8.75 12.32 -13.73
CA ILE A 71 -9.50 12.93 -12.63
C ILE A 71 -9.21 14.41 -12.57
N ASN A 72 -10.25 15.21 -12.73
CA ASN A 72 -10.14 16.65 -12.54
C ASN A 72 -10.13 16.98 -11.05
N PHE A 73 -8.96 16.91 -10.44
CA PHE A 73 -8.76 17.43 -9.10
C PHE A 73 -8.97 18.94 -9.11
N ASN A 74 -9.81 19.45 -8.23
CA ASN A 74 -9.90 20.88 -8.05
C ASN A 74 -8.58 21.45 -7.52
N ASP A 75 -8.34 22.74 -7.75
CA ASP A 75 -7.07 23.38 -7.41
C ASP A 75 -6.75 23.27 -5.91
N TYR A 76 -7.77 23.23 -5.08
CA TYR A 76 -7.62 23.09 -3.64
C TYR A 76 -7.03 21.68 -3.27
N MET A 77 -7.47 20.60 -3.89
CA MET A 77 -6.90 19.27 -3.66
C MET A 77 -5.43 19.21 -4.07
N LYS A 78 -5.09 19.81 -5.20
CA LYS A 78 -3.69 19.94 -5.66
C LYS A 78 -2.85 20.77 -4.68
N TRP A 79 -3.40 21.88 -4.21
CA TRP A 79 -2.74 22.74 -3.27
C TRP A 79 -2.48 22.08 -1.92
N PHE A 80 -3.50 21.39 -1.38
CA PHE A 80 -3.40 20.77 -0.06
C PHE A 80 -2.51 19.52 -0.06
N HIS A 81 -2.69 18.64 -1.01
CA HIS A 81 -1.94 17.39 -1.07
C HIS A 81 -0.60 17.51 -1.78
N GLY A 82 -0.38 18.53 -2.58
CA GLY A 82 0.82 18.73 -3.37
C GLY A 82 1.08 17.67 -4.45
N PHE A 83 0.35 16.55 -4.39
CA PHE A 83 0.48 15.42 -5.29
C PHE A 83 -0.86 14.70 -5.45
N PRO A 84 -1.49 14.73 -6.65
CA PRO A 84 -2.85 14.24 -6.85
C PRO A 84 -3.00 12.72 -6.75
N TYR A 85 -1.90 11.96 -6.86
CA TYR A 85 -1.96 10.50 -6.98
C TYR A 85 -2.11 9.75 -5.67
N GLN A 86 -2.08 10.40 -4.52
CA GLN A 86 -2.03 9.71 -3.23
C GLN A 86 -3.38 9.11 -2.78
N ARG A 87 -4.50 9.52 -3.38
CA ARG A 87 -5.81 9.35 -2.76
C ARG A 87 -6.83 8.56 -3.56
N ILE A 88 -6.55 8.27 -4.82
CA ILE A 88 -7.49 7.56 -5.70
C ILE A 88 -6.72 6.49 -6.44
N GLY A 89 -6.89 5.25 -6.04
CA GLY A 89 -6.17 4.16 -6.65
C GLY A 89 -6.53 2.79 -6.12
N LEU A 90 -5.78 1.84 -6.60
CA LEU A 90 -5.87 0.42 -6.27
C LEU A 90 -4.55 0.00 -5.64
N ASP A 91 -4.59 -0.53 -4.43
CA ASP A 91 -3.43 -1.06 -3.76
C ASP A 91 -3.24 -2.53 -4.09
N ILE A 92 -2.00 -2.89 -4.45
CA ILE A 92 -1.65 -4.22 -4.90
C ILE A 92 -0.53 -4.77 -4.03
N PHE A 93 -0.84 -5.81 -3.28
CA PHE A 93 0.05 -6.44 -2.32
C PHE A 93 0.55 -7.80 -2.79
N PRO A 94 1.83 -8.14 -2.58
CA PRO A 94 2.31 -9.49 -2.79
C PRO A 94 1.85 -10.42 -1.67
N LEU A 95 1.57 -11.67 -2.02
CA LEU A 95 1.48 -12.78 -1.10
C LEU A 95 2.75 -13.62 -1.26
N ASP A 96 3.55 -13.61 -0.22
CA ASP A 96 4.84 -14.28 -0.16
C ASP A 96 4.77 -15.60 0.57
N TYR A 97 5.67 -16.50 0.25
CA TYR A 97 5.75 -17.82 0.84
C TYR A 97 6.51 -17.78 2.16
N ILE A 98 5.99 -18.54 3.14
CA ILE A 98 6.64 -18.70 4.45
C ILE A 98 7.44 -19.99 4.43
N PRO A 99 8.76 -19.97 4.71
CA PRO A 99 9.56 -21.19 4.80
C PRO A 99 8.96 -22.21 5.77
N ARG A 100 9.01 -23.52 5.41
CA ARG A 100 8.62 -24.61 6.34
C ARG A 100 9.56 -24.67 7.53
N ASP A 101 10.83 -24.38 7.30
CA ASP A 101 11.82 -24.27 8.38
C ASP A 101 11.55 -23.02 9.21
N GLN A 102 11.29 -23.23 10.51
CA GLN A 102 10.91 -22.14 11.42
C GLN A 102 12.03 -21.12 11.64
N GLU A 103 13.30 -21.58 11.69
CA GLU A 103 14.42 -20.65 11.86
C GLU A 103 14.57 -19.75 10.63
N CYS A 104 14.44 -20.33 9.42
CA CYS A 104 14.43 -19.56 8.17
C CYS A 104 13.27 -18.59 8.12
N ALA A 105 12.07 -18.98 8.55
CA ALA A 105 10.89 -18.12 8.58
C ALA A 105 11.07 -16.92 9.52
N GLU A 106 11.59 -17.15 10.72
CA GLU A 106 11.86 -16.08 11.69
C GLU A 106 12.98 -15.15 11.24
N VAL A 107 14.04 -15.68 10.63
CA VAL A 107 15.10 -14.85 10.03
C VAL A 107 14.56 -13.98 8.92
N GLN A 108 13.79 -14.55 7.99
CA GLN A 108 13.19 -13.81 6.88
C GLN A 108 12.25 -12.71 7.38
N LYS A 109 11.39 -13.01 8.35
CA LYS A 109 10.49 -12.04 8.99
C LYS A 109 11.26 -10.91 9.66
N THR A 110 12.30 -11.25 10.41
CA THR A 110 13.15 -10.28 11.11
C THR A 110 13.87 -9.34 10.13
N LEU A 111 14.43 -9.88 9.06
CA LEU A 111 15.11 -9.07 8.03
C LEU A 111 14.13 -8.13 7.33
N PHE A 112 12.94 -8.61 6.98
CA PHE A 112 11.89 -7.78 6.41
C PHE A 112 11.49 -6.65 7.37
N GLN A 113 11.27 -6.97 8.65
CA GLN A 113 10.93 -6.00 9.69
C GLN A 113 12.00 -4.92 9.84
N GLN A 114 13.28 -5.29 9.87
CA GLN A 114 14.39 -4.33 9.93
C GLN A 114 14.38 -3.36 8.75
N GLY A 115 14.08 -3.85 7.54
CA GLY A 115 13.96 -3.01 6.35
C GLY A 115 12.80 -2.02 6.46
N ILE A 116 11.63 -2.48 6.92
CA ILE A 116 10.45 -1.62 7.14
C ILE A 116 10.75 -0.56 8.21
N GLU A 117 11.29 -0.95 9.36
CA GLU A 117 11.63 -0.03 10.44
C GLU A 117 12.62 1.06 10.00
N LEU A 118 13.62 0.68 9.20
CA LEU A 118 14.58 1.62 8.64
C LEU A 118 13.88 2.67 7.76
N ILE A 119 12.91 2.26 6.96
CA ILE A 119 12.19 3.13 6.04
C ILE A 119 11.19 4.03 6.79
N ILE A 120 10.41 3.49 7.71
CA ILE A 120 9.45 4.25 8.52
C ILE A 120 10.18 5.32 9.33
N ASN A 121 11.31 4.96 9.93
CA ASN A 121 12.09 5.87 10.76
C ASN A 121 13.09 6.74 9.96
N TRP A 122 13.08 6.68 8.63
CA TRP A 122 14.06 7.33 7.76
C TRP A 122 14.32 8.79 8.09
N HIS A 123 13.26 9.57 8.24
CA HIS A 123 13.37 11.01 8.51
C HIS A 123 13.97 11.28 9.89
N GLY A 124 13.49 10.59 10.92
CA GLY A 124 14.02 10.72 12.27
C GLY A 124 15.49 10.29 12.38
N LEU A 125 15.85 9.19 11.73
CA LEU A 125 17.24 8.71 11.68
C LEU A 125 18.16 9.72 10.97
N LYS A 126 17.68 10.35 9.89
CA LYS A 126 18.42 11.39 9.18
C LYS A 126 18.61 12.64 10.07
N GLN A 127 17.57 13.08 10.76
CA GLN A 127 17.66 14.22 11.67
C GLN A 127 18.62 14.00 12.84
N THR A 128 18.69 12.76 13.34
CA THR A 128 19.57 12.39 14.48
C THR A 128 20.98 12.00 14.05
N GLY A 129 21.28 11.97 12.76
CA GLY A 129 22.59 11.58 12.21
C GLY A 129 22.88 10.06 12.29
N LYS A 130 21.86 9.22 12.57
CA LYS A 130 22.02 7.76 12.74
C LYS A 130 21.73 6.97 11.46
N LEU A 131 21.24 7.62 10.40
CA LEU A 131 20.79 6.93 9.20
C LEU A 131 21.90 6.11 8.53
N GLU A 132 23.11 6.65 8.39
CA GLU A 132 24.23 5.96 7.74
C GLU A 132 24.68 4.73 8.53
N GLU A 133 24.69 4.82 9.86
CA GLU A 133 24.99 3.68 10.74
C GLU A 133 23.94 2.56 10.55
N CYS A 134 22.64 2.90 10.60
CA CYS A 134 21.56 1.93 10.40
C CYS A 134 21.60 1.31 8.99
N LEU A 135 21.90 2.10 7.95
CA LEU A 135 22.08 1.61 6.59
C LEU A 135 23.26 0.63 6.49
N SER A 136 24.38 0.95 7.14
CA SER A 136 25.55 0.07 7.17
C SER A 136 25.25 -1.25 7.88
N MET A 137 24.54 -1.20 9.01
CA MET A 137 24.14 -2.40 9.75
C MET A 137 23.22 -3.28 8.92
N PHE A 138 22.13 -2.72 8.38
CA PHE A 138 21.18 -3.45 7.54
C PHE A 138 21.84 -4.00 6.29
N GLY A 139 22.67 -3.21 5.60
CA GLY A 139 23.43 -3.65 4.45
C GLY A 139 24.37 -4.80 4.77
N THR A 140 25.10 -4.74 5.92
CA THR A 140 25.98 -5.84 6.37
C THR A 140 25.20 -7.12 6.61
N THR A 141 24.02 -7.03 7.27
CA THR A 141 23.16 -8.19 7.51
C THR A 141 22.67 -8.82 6.21
N CYS A 142 22.40 -8.02 5.18
CA CYS A 142 21.98 -8.48 3.86
C CYS A 142 23.15 -8.77 2.89
N ASN A 143 24.40 -8.74 3.36
CA ASN A 143 25.63 -8.86 2.55
C ASN A 143 25.66 -7.87 1.37
N MET A 144 25.22 -6.64 1.60
CA MET A 144 25.16 -5.56 0.62
C MET A 144 25.79 -4.27 1.16
N GLN A 145 26.36 -3.46 0.28
CA GLN A 145 26.83 -2.12 0.62
C GLN A 145 25.75 -1.09 0.27
N LEU A 146 25.19 -0.43 1.29
CA LEU A 146 24.19 0.63 1.16
C LEU A 146 24.87 1.97 1.46
N LEU A 147 25.20 2.72 0.42
CA LEU A 147 25.74 4.07 0.54
C LEU A 147 24.59 5.09 0.42
N LEU A 148 24.61 6.10 1.27
CA LEU A 148 23.56 7.12 1.27
C LEU A 148 23.65 8.00 0.02
N ASP A 149 22.66 7.88 -0.84
CA ASP A 149 22.42 8.72 -2.01
C ASP A 149 20.92 9.04 -2.14
N GLU A 150 20.54 9.76 -3.17
CA GLU A 150 19.15 10.14 -3.44
C GLU A 150 18.22 8.96 -3.74
N ASN A 151 18.75 7.81 -4.13
CA ASN A 151 18.00 6.60 -4.47
C ASN A 151 18.04 5.54 -3.35
N THR A 152 18.78 5.79 -2.27
CA THR A 152 19.04 4.78 -1.24
C THR A 152 17.76 4.32 -0.57
N LYS A 153 16.81 5.22 -0.28
CA LYS A 153 15.52 4.84 0.31
C LYS A 153 14.79 3.83 -0.59
N ASN A 154 14.76 4.07 -1.89
CA ASN A 154 14.12 3.14 -2.84
C ASN A 154 14.91 1.82 -2.99
N LYS A 155 16.24 1.85 -2.86
CA LYS A 155 17.06 0.62 -2.81
C LYS A 155 16.72 -0.22 -1.57
N VAL A 156 16.54 0.41 -0.41
CA VAL A 156 16.10 -0.26 0.83
C VAL A 156 14.71 -0.85 0.65
N TRP A 157 13.75 -0.12 0.04
CA TRP A 157 12.43 -0.67 -0.30
C TRP A 157 12.52 -1.93 -1.13
N LYS A 158 13.28 -1.90 -2.22
CA LYS A 158 13.47 -3.07 -3.12
C LYS A 158 14.17 -4.22 -2.44
N LEU A 159 15.15 -3.94 -1.59
CA LEU A 159 15.82 -4.98 -0.81
C LEU A 159 14.84 -5.62 0.18
N THR A 160 14.04 -4.83 0.87
CA THR A 160 13.01 -5.32 1.80
C THR A 160 11.98 -6.20 1.09
N ASP A 161 11.51 -5.79 -0.08
CA ASP A 161 10.62 -6.61 -0.91
C ASP A 161 11.28 -7.90 -1.40
N ALA A 162 12.56 -7.83 -1.79
CA ALA A 162 13.33 -9.01 -2.17
C ALA A 162 13.51 -10.00 -1.00
N LEU A 163 13.70 -9.51 0.22
CA LEU A 163 13.77 -10.35 1.43
C LEU A 163 12.46 -11.10 1.67
N ALA A 164 11.31 -10.46 1.47
CA ALA A 164 10.01 -11.11 1.57
C ALA A 164 9.83 -12.23 0.54
N SER A 165 10.46 -12.13 -0.62
CA SER A 165 10.32 -13.06 -1.75
C SER A 165 11.39 -14.18 -1.81
N LEU A 166 12.18 -14.36 -0.76
CA LEU A 166 13.28 -15.36 -0.75
C LEU A 166 12.79 -16.80 -0.79
N CYS A 167 11.67 -17.09 -0.13
CA CYS A 167 11.10 -18.44 -0.11
C CYS A 167 10.30 -18.70 -1.38
N HIS A 168 10.46 -19.89 -1.95
CA HIS A 168 9.72 -20.32 -3.13
C HIS A 168 8.56 -21.26 -2.78
N SER A 169 7.62 -21.41 -3.72
CA SER A 169 6.39 -22.19 -3.54
C SER A 169 6.64 -23.61 -3.07
N GLU A 170 7.71 -24.27 -3.56
CA GLU A 170 8.05 -25.65 -3.23
C GLU A 170 8.52 -25.83 -1.77
N GLU A 171 8.99 -24.74 -1.15
CA GLU A 171 9.54 -24.73 0.21
C GLU A 171 8.51 -24.33 1.27
N ALA A 172 7.27 -24.03 0.85
CA ALA A 172 6.23 -23.46 1.69
C ALA A 172 4.92 -24.22 1.67
N ASP A 173 4.21 -24.21 2.80
CA ASP A 173 2.82 -24.65 2.94
C ASP A 173 1.87 -23.45 3.21
N TYR A 174 2.43 -22.31 3.54
CA TYR A 174 1.70 -21.10 3.87
C TYR A 174 2.20 -19.89 3.07
N LEU A 175 1.30 -18.92 2.90
CA LEU A 175 1.63 -17.59 2.41
C LEU A 175 1.12 -16.53 3.36
N THR A 176 1.71 -15.34 3.20
CA THR A 176 1.35 -14.13 3.95
C THR A 176 1.61 -12.88 3.11
N ASN A 177 1.05 -11.77 3.51
CA ASN A 177 1.66 -10.48 3.23
C ASN A 177 2.52 -10.08 4.43
N TYR A 178 3.81 -9.92 4.24
CA TYR A 178 4.75 -9.66 5.35
C TYR A 178 4.44 -8.38 6.12
N THR A 179 3.94 -7.32 5.45
CA THR A 179 3.54 -6.08 6.12
C THR A 179 2.41 -6.31 7.12
N PHE A 180 1.39 -7.06 6.71
CA PHE A 180 0.28 -7.39 7.60
C PHE A 180 0.65 -8.43 8.67
N TRP A 181 1.55 -9.36 8.35
CA TRP A 181 2.00 -10.39 9.30
C TRP A 181 2.81 -9.80 10.47
N MET A 182 3.48 -8.68 10.26
CA MET A 182 4.18 -7.98 11.35
C MET A 182 3.23 -7.52 12.44
N ASP A 183 2.06 -6.99 12.05
CA ASP A 183 1.08 -6.43 12.97
C ASP A 183 0.02 -7.44 13.42
N ARG A 184 -0.16 -8.53 12.66
CA ARG A 184 -1.21 -9.53 12.85
C ARG A 184 -0.63 -10.93 12.71
N GLU A 185 -0.19 -11.53 13.82
CA GLU A 185 0.43 -12.86 13.83
C GLU A 185 -0.38 -13.96 13.14
N HIS A 186 -1.70 -13.81 13.10
CA HIS A 186 -2.62 -14.75 12.46
C HIS A 186 -2.81 -14.49 10.94
N TYR A 187 -2.13 -13.50 10.35
CA TYR A 187 -2.22 -13.22 8.91
C TYR A 187 -1.39 -14.23 8.09
N ILE A 188 -1.70 -15.50 8.29
CA ILE A 188 -1.08 -16.65 7.65
C ILE A 188 -2.15 -17.47 6.96
N MET A 189 -1.97 -17.78 5.68
CA MET A 189 -2.94 -18.47 4.85
C MET A 189 -2.32 -19.74 4.28
N LYS A 190 -3.07 -20.82 4.23
CA LYS A 190 -2.59 -22.04 3.57
C LYS A 190 -2.45 -21.80 2.07
N LYS A 191 -1.32 -22.22 1.51
CA LYS A 191 -1.03 -22.12 0.08
C LYS A 191 -2.09 -22.81 -0.77
N GLU A 192 -2.59 -23.95 -0.34
CA GLU A 192 -3.63 -24.71 -1.06
C GLU A 192 -4.93 -23.92 -1.31
N TRP A 193 -5.26 -22.95 -0.47
CA TRP A 193 -6.44 -22.09 -0.66
C TRP A 193 -6.35 -21.20 -1.90
N TYR A 194 -5.13 -20.98 -2.40
CA TYR A 194 -4.79 -20.09 -3.50
C TYR A 194 -4.32 -20.83 -4.77
N ASN A 195 -4.53 -22.16 -4.83
CA ASN A 195 -4.09 -22.95 -5.99
C ASN A 195 -4.93 -22.69 -7.24
N GLU A 196 -6.21 -22.38 -7.06
CA GLU A 196 -7.16 -22.09 -8.12
C GLU A 196 -7.95 -20.83 -7.79
N ALA A 197 -8.55 -20.24 -8.81
CA ALA A 197 -9.43 -19.09 -8.66
C ALA A 197 -10.85 -19.43 -9.12
N VAL A 198 -11.83 -18.82 -8.48
CA VAL A 198 -13.24 -18.82 -8.90
C VAL A 198 -13.69 -17.39 -9.15
N MET A 199 -14.62 -17.22 -10.08
CA MET A 199 -15.17 -15.89 -10.38
C MET A 199 -16.34 -15.59 -9.46
N LEU A 200 -16.31 -14.44 -8.81
CA LEU A 200 -17.42 -13.93 -8.01
C LEU A 200 -17.88 -12.57 -8.53
N PRO A 201 -19.18 -12.26 -8.41
CA PRO A 201 -19.69 -10.95 -8.77
C PRO A 201 -19.12 -9.86 -7.83
N PHE A 202 -18.81 -8.71 -8.42
CA PHE A 202 -18.40 -7.50 -7.73
C PHE A 202 -18.94 -6.28 -8.49
N GLU A 203 -19.97 -5.62 -7.95
CA GLU A 203 -20.70 -4.55 -8.64
C GLU A 203 -21.21 -5.03 -10.01
N ASN A 204 -20.73 -4.43 -11.09
CA ASN A 204 -21.11 -4.75 -12.46
C ASN A 204 -20.07 -5.60 -13.22
N ILE A 205 -19.11 -6.18 -12.50
CA ILE A 205 -18.07 -7.06 -13.06
C ILE A 205 -18.00 -8.38 -12.28
N GLU A 206 -17.20 -9.31 -12.78
CA GLU A 206 -16.77 -10.49 -12.05
C GLU A 206 -15.28 -10.38 -11.73
N ILE A 207 -14.88 -10.79 -10.53
CA ILE A 207 -13.48 -10.80 -10.10
C ILE A 207 -13.03 -12.20 -9.72
N ALA A 208 -11.77 -12.51 -9.99
CA ALA A 208 -11.13 -13.74 -9.57
C ALA A 208 -10.81 -13.68 -8.07
N VAL A 209 -11.26 -14.68 -7.33
CA VAL A 209 -10.92 -14.88 -5.92
C VAL A 209 -10.37 -16.27 -5.69
N PRO A 210 -9.54 -16.52 -4.66
CA PRO A 210 -9.00 -17.84 -4.42
C PRO A 210 -10.11 -18.85 -4.12
N VAL A 211 -9.96 -20.09 -4.58
CA VAL A 211 -10.96 -21.15 -4.35
C VAL A 211 -11.24 -21.38 -2.86
N GLY A 212 -10.23 -21.22 -2.00
CA GLY A 212 -10.34 -21.29 -0.53
C GLY A 212 -10.68 -19.96 0.15
N TYR A 213 -11.42 -19.07 -0.52
CA TYR A 213 -11.72 -17.73 0.01
C TYR A 213 -12.47 -17.75 1.35
N LYS A 214 -13.30 -18.78 1.59
CA LYS A 214 -14.05 -18.89 2.85
C LYS A 214 -13.12 -19.15 4.03
N GLU A 215 -12.19 -20.07 3.86
CA GLU A 215 -11.17 -20.42 4.84
C GLU A 215 -10.22 -19.25 5.09
N ALA A 216 -9.80 -18.56 4.02
CA ALA A 216 -8.94 -17.38 4.09
C ALA A 216 -9.63 -16.25 4.87
N LEU A 217 -10.89 -15.93 4.56
CA LEU A 217 -11.66 -14.91 5.28
C LEU A 217 -11.91 -15.30 6.75
N LYS A 218 -12.19 -16.57 7.01
CA LYS A 218 -12.37 -17.05 8.38
C LYS A 218 -11.08 -16.94 9.18
N ALA A 219 -9.94 -17.24 8.59
CA ALA A 219 -8.64 -17.11 9.25
C ALA A 219 -8.31 -15.63 9.56
N GLN A 220 -8.69 -14.70 8.68
CA GLN A 220 -8.40 -13.27 8.84
C GLN A 220 -9.39 -12.54 9.75
N PHE A 221 -10.69 -12.85 9.66
CA PHE A 221 -11.77 -12.08 10.26
C PHE A 221 -12.70 -12.88 11.17
N GLY A 222 -12.46 -14.17 11.38
CA GLY A 222 -13.35 -15.03 12.17
C GLY A 222 -14.72 -15.20 11.50
N ASP A 223 -15.80 -14.79 12.16
CA ASP A 223 -17.15 -14.77 11.57
C ASP A 223 -17.34 -13.55 10.66
N TYR A 224 -16.69 -13.60 9.50
CA TYR A 224 -16.66 -12.52 8.52
C TYR A 224 -18.03 -12.18 7.90
N MET A 225 -19.03 -13.05 8.04
CA MET A 225 -20.39 -12.79 7.55
C MET A 225 -21.17 -11.82 8.45
N VAL A 226 -20.76 -11.67 9.70
CA VAL A 226 -21.33 -10.67 10.62
C VAL A 226 -20.66 -9.32 10.35
N PRO A 227 -21.40 -8.30 9.86
CA PRO A 227 -20.84 -6.99 9.61
C PRO A 227 -20.40 -6.32 10.92
N ILE A 228 -19.14 -5.92 10.97
CA ILE A 228 -18.61 -5.05 12.02
C ILE A 228 -18.17 -3.76 11.33
N GLN A 229 -18.78 -2.65 11.71
CA GLN A 229 -18.33 -1.35 11.26
C GLN A 229 -17.05 -1.01 12.02
N GLY A 230 -15.92 -1.20 11.35
CA GLY A 230 -14.63 -0.70 11.82
C GLY A 230 -14.56 0.82 11.68
N ALA A 231 -13.65 1.46 12.38
CA ALA A 231 -13.26 2.81 12.05
C ALA A 231 -12.49 2.75 10.74
N GLY A 232 -13.03 3.31 9.68
CA GLY A 232 -12.26 3.63 8.48
C GLY A 232 -11.33 4.78 8.85
N ASP A 233 -10.03 4.55 8.74
CA ASP A 233 -9.04 5.58 9.09
C ASP A 233 -8.80 6.58 7.95
N HIS A 234 -9.49 6.42 6.82
CA HIS A 234 -9.16 7.18 5.61
C HIS A 234 -10.04 8.40 5.42
N GLU A 235 -11.08 8.68 5.86
CA GLU A 235 -11.89 9.92 5.74
C GLU A 235 -11.61 10.70 4.44
N TYR A 236 -11.71 10.03 3.29
CA TYR A 236 -11.53 10.68 1.99
C TYR A 236 -12.54 11.83 1.78
N PRO A 237 -12.15 12.91 1.13
CA PRO A 237 -10.86 13.23 0.49
C PRO A 237 -9.82 13.80 1.47
N PHE A 238 -10.13 13.90 2.74
CA PHE A 238 -9.24 14.37 3.81
C PHE A 238 -9.17 13.34 4.92
N TYR A 239 -8.00 13.13 5.42
CA TYR A 239 -7.85 12.41 6.67
C TYR A 239 -8.17 13.35 7.83
N GLY A 240 -8.97 12.94 8.79
CA GLY A 240 -9.34 13.76 9.94
C GLY A 240 -8.14 14.32 10.69
N HIS A 241 -7.05 13.55 10.78
CA HIS A 241 -5.80 14.02 11.39
C HIS A 241 -5.11 15.14 10.61
N MET A 242 -5.38 15.31 9.32
CA MET A 242 -4.84 16.38 8.48
C MET A 242 -5.65 17.67 8.55
N GLU A 243 -6.86 17.66 9.11
CA GLU A 243 -7.73 18.84 9.21
C GLU A 243 -7.06 19.99 9.94
N GLY A 244 -6.30 19.70 11.00
CA GLY A 244 -5.54 20.69 11.75
C GLY A 244 -4.47 21.40 10.91
N GLU A 245 -3.80 20.66 10.02
CA GLU A 245 -2.80 21.24 9.11
C GLU A 245 -3.48 22.04 8.00
N LEU A 246 -4.57 21.54 7.44
CA LEU A 246 -5.37 22.27 6.46
C LEU A 246 -5.87 23.60 7.02
N LYS A 247 -6.37 23.64 8.26
CA LYS A 247 -6.79 24.88 8.93
C LYS A 247 -5.64 25.90 9.04
N LYS A 248 -4.44 25.47 9.38
CA LYS A 248 -3.26 26.35 9.42
C LYS A 248 -2.94 26.92 8.04
N GLN A 249 -2.97 26.09 7.01
CA GLN A 249 -2.68 26.52 5.65
C GLN A 249 -3.74 27.49 5.11
N ILE A 250 -5.03 27.23 5.37
CA ILE A 250 -6.15 28.12 5.03
C ILE A 250 -5.98 29.49 5.69
N CYS A 251 -5.61 29.52 6.97
CA CYS A 251 -5.30 30.75 7.68
C CYS A 251 -4.09 31.49 7.07
N ALA A 252 -3.06 30.75 6.66
CA ALA A 252 -1.84 31.33 6.07
C ALA A 252 -2.11 32.04 4.72
N VAL A 253 -3.07 31.55 3.93
CA VAL A 253 -3.54 32.20 2.69
C VAL A 253 -4.56 33.32 2.95
N GLY A 254 -4.86 33.64 4.22
CA GLY A 254 -5.72 34.75 4.62
C GLY A 254 -7.23 34.50 4.51
N PHE A 255 -7.66 33.28 4.32
CA PHE A 255 -9.10 32.96 4.29
C PHE A 255 -9.69 32.91 5.71
N LYS A 256 -10.85 33.57 5.87
CA LYS A 256 -11.55 33.69 7.17
C LYS A 256 -12.87 32.91 7.16
N GLY A 257 -12.80 31.62 7.02
CA GLY A 257 -13.97 30.76 7.01
C GLY A 257 -13.64 29.36 7.52
N SER A 258 -14.63 28.49 7.50
CA SER A 258 -14.42 27.07 7.78
C SER A 258 -13.66 26.37 6.63
N VAL A 259 -13.16 25.17 6.91
CA VAL A 259 -12.55 24.30 5.86
C VAL A 259 -13.56 24.05 4.75
N GLU A 260 -14.82 23.76 5.10
CA GLU A 260 -15.89 23.50 4.14
C GLU A 260 -16.17 24.72 3.25
N GLU A 261 -16.27 25.92 3.83
CA GLU A 261 -16.45 27.16 3.07
C GLU A 261 -15.29 27.44 2.15
N PHE A 262 -14.06 27.16 2.58
CA PHE A 262 -12.87 27.25 1.74
C PHE A 262 -12.95 26.29 0.54
N CYS A 263 -13.24 25.03 0.78
CA CYS A 263 -13.39 24.02 -0.25
C CYS A 263 -14.48 24.39 -1.29
N GLN A 264 -15.61 24.89 -0.81
CA GLN A 264 -16.72 25.35 -1.66
C GLN A 264 -16.31 26.58 -2.50
N ALA A 265 -15.56 27.51 -1.90
CA ALA A 265 -15.09 28.71 -2.60
C ALA A 265 -14.11 28.37 -3.72
N VAL A 266 -13.17 27.43 -3.47
CA VAL A 266 -12.21 26.97 -4.48
C VAL A 266 -12.92 26.17 -5.57
N SER A 267 -13.76 25.19 -5.20
CA SER A 267 -14.49 24.35 -6.14
C SER A 267 -15.46 25.13 -7.04
N SER A 268 -16.01 26.24 -6.53
CA SER A 268 -16.87 27.13 -7.32
C SER A 268 -16.13 28.19 -8.14
N GLY A 269 -14.79 28.22 -8.05
CA GLY A 269 -13.94 29.22 -8.72
C GLY A 269 -14.01 30.63 -8.12
N LYS A 270 -14.64 30.78 -6.95
CA LYS A 270 -14.69 32.06 -6.22
C LYS A 270 -13.37 32.41 -5.55
N LEU A 271 -12.59 31.41 -5.20
CA LEU A 271 -11.26 31.54 -4.64
C LEU A 271 -10.27 30.76 -5.51
N LYS A 272 -9.16 31.41 -5.87
CA LYS A 272 -8.02 30.77 -6.53
C LYS A 272 -6.89 30.61 -5.52
N VAL A 273 -6.33 29.43 -5.40
CA VAL A 273 -5.20 29.07 -4.52
C VAL A 273 -3.96 28.73 -5.34
#